data_daecb789d2b028a37eb526609617e7b8
#
_entry.id   daecb789d2b028a37eb526609617e7b8
#
_cell.length_a   1.000
_cell.length_b   1.000
_cell.length_c   1.000
_cell.angle_alpha   90.00
_cell.angle_beta   90.00
_cell.angle_gamma   90.00
#
_symmetry.space_group_name_H-M   'P 1'
#
loop_
_entity.id
_entity.type
_entity.pdbx_description
1 polymer ?
#
loop_
_entity_poly.entity_id
_entity_poly.type
_entity_poly.pdbx_seq_one_letter_code
_entity_poly.pdbx_strand_id
1 'polypeptide(L)'
;MNDQGSGSAAGRTSAGGAGGIAGAQVVGRVAAVLRAVSQTMPRGSGTSDIARAAAITRPTAHRLLTSLAEQGFIDRNQHSGHWLLGPELYLMGTVAAERYDVTELAREHVAALAEATGESAFLSVRRGGETVCLLRRDGSFPIRSFVLYEGKRFPLGVASAGLAILSFLPEKTRQRYIAQASLAAEYGAEHAPAALRERIAETRARGYAVNPGLVVE
;
A
#
# COMPACT_ATOMS: atom_id res chain seq x y z
N MET A 1 -43.43 -42.18 43.09
CA MET A 1 -44.38 -41.12 42.93
C MET A 1 -43.63 -39.83 42.75
N ASN A 2 -43.63 -39.42 41.50
CA ASN A 2 -43.54 -38.06 40.97
C ASN A 2 -42.32 -37.19 41.35
N ASP A 3 -41.73 -36.45 40.51
CA ASP A 3 -42.03 -36.07 39.14
C ASP A 3 -40.82 -35.39 38.51
N GLN A 4 -40.81 -35.31 37.23
CA GLN A 4 -39.80 -34.84 36.33
C GLN A 4 -39.69 -33.31 36.33
N GLY A 5 -38.49 -32.83 36.03
CA GLY A 5 -38.23 -31.44 35.69
C GLY A 5 -37.08 -31.33 34.72
N SER A 6 -37.32 -31.59 33.44
CA SER A 6 -36.37 -31.35 32.38
C SER A 6 -36.29 -29.84 32.10
N GLY A 7 -35.11 -29.26 32.31
CA GLY A 7 -34.79 -27.87 31.92
C GLY A 7 -33.75 -27.86 30.82
N SER A 8 -34.23 -27.69 29.59
CA SER A 8 -33.39 -27.44 28.39
C SER A 8 -32.71 -26.10 28.52
N ALA A 9 -31.39 -26.09 28.64
CA ALA A 9 -30.56 -24.91 28.55
C ALA A 9 -30.09 -24.78 27.09
N ALA A 10 -30.77 -23.90 26.31
CA ALA A 10 -30.34 -23.49 24.98
C ALA A 10 -29.00 -22.75 25.07
N GLY A 11 -27.96 -23.37 24.53
CA GLY A 11 -26.66 -22.75 24.36
C GLY A 11 -26.73 -21.58 23.41
N ARG A 12 -26.52 -20.37 23.93
CA ARG A 12 -26.22 -19.20 23.12
C ARG A 12 -24.77 -19.26 22.72
N THR A 13 -24.50 -19.67 21.48
CA THR A 13 -23.21 -19.44 20.82
C THR A 13 -23.05 -17.94 20.60
N SER A 14 -22.28 -17.31 21.47
CA SER A 14 -21.79 -15.94 21.24
C SER A 14 -20.79 -15.98 20.10
N ALA A 15 -21.19 -15.45 18.94
CA ALA A 15 -20.29 -15.10 17.86
C ALA A 15 -19.26 -14.08 18.40
N GLY A 16 -18.01 -14.53 18.58
CA GLY A 16 -16.89 -13.69 18.96
C GLY A 16 -16.61 -12.65 17.88
N GLY A 17 -17.20 -11.46 17.99
CA GLY A 17 -16.81 -10.30 17.24
C GLY A 17 -15.36 -9.97 17.58
N ALA A 18 -14.49 -9.85 16.57
CA ALA A 18 -13.12 -9.38 16.69
C ALA A 18 -13.13 -7.95 17.24
N GLY A 19 -13.05 -7.81 18.57
CA GLY A 19 -12.86 -6.55 19.26
C GLY A 19 -11.45 -6.03 19.03
N GLY A 20 -11.24 -5.33 17.93
CA GLY A 20 -10.02 -4.56 17.72
C GLY A 20 -9.87 -3.56 18.86
N ILE A 21 -8.69 -3.50 19.48
CA ILE A 21 -8.35 -2.56 20.55
C ILE A 21 -8.77 -1.16 20.09
N ALA A 22 -9.62 -0.46 20.84
CA ALA A 22 -10.22 0.82 20.43
C ALA A 22 -9.19 1.86 19.93
N GLY A 23 -7.96 1.87 20.49
CA GLY A 23 -6.85 2.68 20.02
C GLY A 23 -6.28 2.29 18.66
N ALA A 24 -6.33 0.99 18.30
CA ALA A 24 -5.79 0.52 17.02
C ALA A 24 -6.57 1.06 15.81
N GLN A 25 -7.87 1.31 15.95
CA GLN A 25 -8.69 1.90 14.88
C GLN A 25 -8.29 3.35 14.60
N VAL A 26 -7.93 4.14 15.63
CA VAL A 26 -7.49 5.53 15.46
C VAL A 26 -6.19 5.57 14.70
N VAL A 27 -5.20 4.78 15.07
CA VAL A 27 -3.92 4.68 14.37
C VAL A 27 -4.10 4.27 12.90
N GLY A 28 -4.98 3.30 12.63
CA GLY A 28 -5.32 2.90 11.26
C GLY A 28 -5.91 4.05 10.43
N ARG A 29 -6.82 4.84 11.01
CA ARG A 29 -7.42 6.01 10.35
C ARG A 29 -6.40 7.12 10.10
N VAL A 30 -5.53 7.40 11.08
CA VAL A 30 -4.42 8.36 10.92
C VAL A 30 -3.52 7.93 9.76
N ALA A 31 -3.10 6.67 9.72
CA ALA A 31 -2.28 6.16 8.64
C ALA A 31 -2.98 6.24 7.26
N ALA A 32 -4.30 6.00 7.19
CA ALA A 32 -5.07 6.15 5.96
C ALA A 32 -5.13 7.62 5.50
N VAL A 33 -5.34 8.57 6.42
CA VAL A 33 -5.33 10.01 6.14
C VAL A 33 -3.97 10.46 5.60
N LEU A 34 -2.87 10.10 6.28
CA LEU A 34 -1.51 10.45 5.83
C LEU A 34 -1.21 9.90 4.43
N ARG A 35 -1.61 8.65 4.14
CA ARG A 35 -1.45 8.07 2.80
C ARG A 35 -2.29 8.82 1.77
N ALA A 36 -3.54 9.17 2.08
CA ALA A 36 -4.40 9.93 1.16
C ALA A 36 -3.80 11.30 0.82
N VAL A 37 -3.23 12.01 1.80
CA VAL A 37 -2.51 13.28 1.55
C VAL A 37 -1.28 13.03 0.69
N SER A 38 -0.46 12.01 1.00
CA SER A 38 0.78 11.73 0.25
C SER A 38 0.55 11.43 -1.24
N GLN A 39 -0.57 10.79 -1.59
CA GLN A 39 -0.91 10.45 -2.97
C GLN A 39 -1.25 11.67 -3.84
N THR A 40 -1.55 12.81 -3.23
CA THR A 40 -1.95 14.04 -3.94
C THR A 40 -0.84 15.08 -4.04
N MET A 41 0.35 14.75 -3.52
CA MET A 41 1.50 15.67 -3.60
C MET A 41 1.95 15.88 -5.07
N PRO A 42 2.45 17.05 -5.42
CA PRO A 42 2.70 18.23 -4.57
C PRO A 42 1.50 19.17 -4.41
N ARG A 43 0.36 18.92 -5.07
CA ARG A 43 -0.81 19.83 -5.09
C ARG A 43 -1.62 19.79 -3.79
N GLY A 44 -1.50 18.70 -3.03
CA GLY A 44 -2.34 18.43 -1.89
C GLY A 44 -3.80 18.18 -2.26
N SER A 45 -4.66 18.03 -1.27
CA SER A 45 -6.08 17.71 -1.48
C SER A 45 -6.97 18.32 -0.40
N GLY A 46 -8.26 18.51 -0.74
CA GLY A 46 -9.27 18.99 0.16
C GLY A 46 -9.74 17.94 1.17
N THR A 47 -10.28 18.38 2.30
CA THR A 47 -10.77 17.50 3.38
C THR A 47 -11.76 16.43 2.88
N SER A 48 -12.65 16.77 1.94
CA SER A 48 -13.68 15.85 1.42
C SER A 48 -13.07 14.70 0.61
N ASP A 49 -12.05 15.00 -0.20
CA ASP A 49 -11.39 13.99 -1.04
C ASP A 49 -10.52 13.06 -0.18
N ILE A 50 -9.82 13.62 0.80
CA ILE A 50 -9.07 12.85 1.79
C ILE A 50 -10.02 11.93 2.59
N ALA A 51 -11.17 12.43 3.02
CA ALA A 51 -12.18 11.64 3.73
C ALA A 51 -12.66 10.43 2.90
N ARG A 52 -12.92 10.66 1.61
CA ARG A 52 -13.32 9.62 0.66
C ARG A 52 -12.21 8.60 0.47
N ALA A 53 -10.99 9.05 0.21
CA ALA A 53 -9.82 8.18 0.01
C ALA A 53 -9.47 7.36 1.25
N ALA A 54 -9.64 7.93 2.45
CA ALA A 54 -9.40 7.26 3.72
C ALA A 54 -10.60 6.41 4.22
N ALA A 55 -11.72 6.37 3.48
CA ALA A 55 -12.96 5.69 3.85
C ALA A 55 -13.49 6.09 5.25
N ILE A 56 -13.45 7.39 5.58
CA ILE A 56 -13.94 7.95 6.84
C ILE A 56 -14.90 9.12 6.57
N THR A 57 -15.69 9.50 7.59
CA THR A 57 -16.58 10.65 7.47
C THR A 57 -15.79 11.98 7.43
N ARG A 58 -16.31 12.98 6.70
CA ARG A 58 -15.69 14.31 6.62
C ARG A 58 -15.40 14.97 7.98
N PRO A 59 -16.32 14.94 8.99
CA PRO A 59 -16.01 15.46 10.33
C PRO A 59 -14.86 14.72 11.02
N THR A 60 -14.75 13.39 10.83
CA THR A 60 -13.64 12.60 11.37
C THR A 60 -12.33 12.96 10.66
N ALA A 61 -12.33 13.08 9.34
CA ALA A 61 -11.16 13.52 8.58
C ALA A 61 -10.71 14.91 9.02
N HIS A 62 -11.62 15.87 9.16
CA HIS A 62 -11.30 17.23 9.60
C HIS A 62 -10.60 17.24 10.97
N ARG A 63 -11.16 16.52 11.96
CA ARG A 63 -10.54 16.43 13.30
C ARG A 63 -9.14 15.82 13.25
N LEU A 64 -8.96 14.74 12.50
CA LEU A 64 -7.64 14.10 12.35
C LEU A 64 -6.65 15.03 11.64
N LEU A 65 -7.08 15.69 10.56
CA LEU A 65 -6.24 16.61 9.80
C LEU A 65 -5.82 17.80 10.66
N THR A 66 -6.74 18.40 11.44
CA THR A 66 -6.41 19.48 12.37
C THR A 66 -5.40 19.03 13.42
N SER A 67 -5.65 17.90 14.07
CA SER A 67 -4.74 17.37 15.09
C SER A 67 -3.36 17.02 14.53
N LEU A 68 -3.30 16.46 13.32
CA LEU A 68 -2.02 16.18 12.64
C LEU A 68 -1.27 17.46 12.25
N ALA A 69 -2.00 18.53 11.90
CA ALA A 69 -1.39 19.83 11.60
C ALA A 69 -0.81 20.49 12.85
N GLU A 70 -1.50 20.40 13.99
CA GLU A 70 -0.99 20.86 15.28
C GLU A 70 0.32 20.18 15.69
N GLN A 71 0.53 18.94 15.24
CA GLN A 71 1.76 18.17 15.47
C GLN A 71 2.79 18.29 14.34
N GLY A 72 2.54 19.09 13.31
CA GLY A 72 3.45 19.31 12.20
C GLY A 72 3.55 18.15 11.19
N PHE A 73 2.72 17.11 11.32
CA PHE A 73 2.71 15.97 10.36
C PHE A 73 2.11 16.34 9.02
N ILE A 74 1.21 17.29 8.99
CA ILE A 74 0.64 17.86 7.77
C ILE A 74 0.57 19.39 7.90
N ASP A 75 0.52 20.05 6.74
CA ASP A 75 0.33 21.50 6.65
C ASP A 75 -0.93 21.80 5.86
N ARG A 76 -1.45 23.01 6.04
CA ARG A 76 -2.54 23.53 5.24
C ARG A 76 -2.07 24.70 4.39
N ASN A 77 -2.14 24.54 3.08
CA ASN A 77 -1.87 25.62 2.16
C ASN A 77 -2.94 26.72 2.34
N GLN A 78 -2.51 27.93 2.69
CA GLN A 78 -3.42 29.04 3.00
C GLN A 78 -4.17 29.57 1.78
N HIS A 79 -3.62 29.43 0.57
CA HIS A 79 -4.24 29.90 -0.66
C HIS A 79 -5.27 28.93 -1.21
N SER A 80 -4.93 27.63 -1.30
CA SER A 80 -5.81 26.62 -1.84
C SER A 80 -6.70 25.94 -0.80
N GLY A 81 -6.36 26.06 0.48
CA GLY A 81 -7.00 25.33 1.57
C GLY A 81 -6.70 23.85 1.60
N HIS A 82 -5.82 23.37 0.71
CA HIS A 82 -5.44 21.95 0.60
C HIS A 82 -4.49 21.55 1.73
N TRP A 83 -4.57 20.27 2.08
CA TRP A 83 -3.70 19.62 3.03
C TRP A 83 -2.49 19.01 2.31
N LEU A 84 -1.32 19.19 2.88
CA LEU A 84 -0.02 18.74 2.38
C LEU A 84 0.68 17.95 3.47
N LEU A 85 1.69 17.15 3.12
CA LEU A 85 2.57 16.56 4.13
C LEU A 85 3.42 17.65 4.77
N GLY A 86 3.52 17.60 6.10
CA GLY A 86 4.26 18.57 6.91
C GLY A 86 5.72 18.16 7.17
N PRO A 87 6.52 19.09 7.71
CA PRO A 87 7.95 18.90 7.89
C PRO A 87 8.32 17.79 8.90
N GLU A 88 7.47 17.52 9.89
CA GLU A 88 7.74 16.50 10.90
C GLU A 88 7.88 15.10 10.29
N LEU A 89 7.11 14.80 9.25
CA LEU A 89 7.26 13.53 8.52
C LEU A 89 8.61 13.43 7.79
N TYR A 90 9.12 14.53 7.28
CA TYR A 90 10.46 14.57 6.68
C TYR A 90 11.54 14.31 7.72
N LEU A 91 11.48 14.98 8.86
CA LEU A 91 12.44 14.82 9.96
C LEU A 91 12.44 13.38 10.48
N MET A 92 11.27 12.83 10.77
CA MET A 92 11.13 11.43 11.20
C MET A 92 11.62 10.45 10.12
N GLY A 93 11.35 10.74 8.84
CA GLY A 93 11.80 9.94 7.72
C GLY A 93 13.32 9.92 7.60
N THR A 94 13.99 11.05 7.82
CA THR A 94 15.46 11.14 7.81
C THR A 94 16.09 10.26 8.89
N VAL A 95 15.57 10.33 10.13
CA VAL A 95 16.05 9.47 11.22
C VAL A 95 15.77 7.98 10.93
N ALA A 96 14.59 7.68 10.37
CA ALA A 96 14.24 6.32 10.01
C ALA A 96 15.11 5.76 8.87
N ALA A 97 15.56 6.61 7.96
CA ALA A 97 16.37 6.22 6.80
C ALA A 97 17.70 5.57 7.22
N GLU A 98 18.29 5.98 8.33
CA GLU A 98 19.52 5.38 8.86
C GLU A 98 19.39 3.87 9.13
N ARG A 99 18.18 3.37 9.37
CA ARG A 99 17.89 1.95 9.60
C ARG A 99 17.54 1.18 8.32
N TYR A 100 17.29 1.88 7.21
CA TYR A 100 16.85 1.27 5.93
C TYR A 100 17.94 1.43 4.88
N ASP A 101 19.11 0.89 5.17
CA ASP A 101 20.33 0.94 4.35
C ASP A 101 20.17 0.27 2.96
N VAL A 102 19.09 -0.51 2.75
CA VAL A 102 18.83 -1.19 1.47
C VAL A 102 18.80 -0.22 0.28
N THR A 103 18.39 1.03 0.49
CA THR A 103 18.34 2.03 -0.58
C THR A 103 19.74 2.49 -0.96
N GLU A 104 20.61 2.72 0.02
CA GLU A 104 22.03 3.10 -0.21
C GLU A 104 22.79 1.93 -0.85
N LEU A 105 22.65 0.72 -0.31
CA LEU A 105 23.26 -0.49 -0.88
C LEU A 105 22.82 -0.75 -2.33
N ALA A 106 21.58 -0.44 -2.67
CA ALA A 106 21.05 -0.65 -4.01
C ALA A 106 21.33 0.49 -4.99
N ARG A 107 21.71 1.66 -4.53
CA ARG A 107 21.81 2.89 -5.33
C ARG A 107 22.69 2.73 -6.56
N GLU A 108 23.90 2.23 -6.38
CA GLU A 108 24.87 2.01 -7.45
C GLU A 108 24.40 0.94 -8.43
N HIS A 109 23.80 -0.15 -7.94
CA HIS A 109 23.30 -1.24 -8.76
C HIS A 109 22.10 -0.80 -9.63
N VAL A 110 21.17 -0.02 -9.07
CA VAL A 110 20.03 0.52 -9.80
C VAL A 110 20.48 1.55 -10.83
N ALA A 111 21.49 2.37 -10.51
CA ALA A 111 22.06 3.32 -11.46
C ALA A 111 22.75 2.59 -12.62
N ALA A 112 23.59 1.59 -12.33
CA ALA A 112 24.25 0.78 -13.35
C ALA A 112 23.26 0.05 -14.27
N LEU A 113 22.15 -0.46 -13.72
CA LEU A 113 21.11 -1.07 -14.50
C LEU A 113 20.43 -0.07 -15.46
N ALA A 114 20.12 1.13 -14.98
CA ALA A 114 19.51 2.18 -15.78
C ALA A 114 20.46 2.63 -16.93
N GLU A 115 21.76 2.75 -16.62
CA GLU A 115 22.78 3.10 -17.62
C GLU A 115 22.95 1.99 -18.68
N ALA A 116 23.07 0.73 -18.24
CA ALA A 116 23.29 -0.40 -19.13
C ALA A 116 22.09 -0.68 -20.06
N THR A 117 20.87 -0.39 -19.62
CA THR A 117 19.65 -0.64 -20.41
C THR A 117 19.18 0.61 -21.17
N GLY A 118 19.57 1.79 -20.75
CA GLY A 118 19.02 3.05 -21.20
C GLY A 118 17.62 3.35 -20.63
N GLU A 119 17.01 2.41 -19.92
CA GLU A 119 15.65 2.50 -19.39
C GLU A 119 15.63 2.94 -17.93
N SER A 120 14.45 3.35 -17.43
CA SER A 120 14.29 3.67 -16.02
C SER A 120 14.32 2.41 -15.17
N ALA A 121 15.18 2.38 -14.15
CA ALA A 121 15.30 1.29 -13.18
C ALA A 121 14.73 1.70 -11.81
N PHE A 122 14.16 0.73 -11.09
CA PHE A 122 13.45 0.97 -9.84
C PHE A 122 13.80 -0.08 -8.78
N LEU A 123 13.94 0.37 -7.53
CA LEU A 123 13.95 -0.51 -6.37
C LEU A 123 12.58 -0.47 -5.70
N SER A 124 11.96 -1.62 -5.54
CA SER A 124 10.72 -1.76 -4.79
C SER A 124 10.87 -2.79 -3.68
N VAL A 125 10.29 -2.50 -2.51
CA VAL A 125 10.28 -3.40 -1.36
C VAL A 125 8.87 -3.77 -0.98
N ARG A 126 8.72 -4.94 -0.35
CA ARG A 126 7.43 -5.36 0.19
C ARG A 126 7.10 -4.66 1.50
N ARG A 127 5.85 -4.21 1.64
CA ARG A 127 5.24 -3.72 2.89
C ARG A 127 3.85 -4.33 3.05
N GLY A 128 3.77 -5.40 3.87
CA GLY A 128 2.50 -6.13 4.03
C GLY A 128 2.04 -6.81 2.74
N GLY A 129 0.88 -6.42 2.23
CA GLY A 129 0.27 -6.87 0.97
C GLY A 129 0.61 -6.01 -0.24
N GLU A 130 1.54 -5.06 -0.12
CA GLU A 130 1.89 -4.09 -1.15
C GLU A 130 3.39 -4.07 -1.42
N THR A 131 3.77 -3.49 -2.56
CA THR A 131 5.12 -2.98 -2.82
C THR A 131 5.15 -1.47 -2.67
N VAL A 132 6.31 -0.95 -2.28
CA VAL A 132 6.62 0.49 -2.26
C VAL A 132 7.88 0.70 -3.07
N CYS A 133 7.85 1.63 -4.02
CA CYS A 133 9.05 2.08 -4.74
C CYS A 133 9.91 2.94 -3.80
N LEU A 134 11.16 2.55 -3.58
CA LEU A 134 12.09 3.29 -2.72
C LEU A 134 13.12 4.11 -3.50
N LEU A 135 13.43 3.68 -4.72
CA LEU A 135 14.44 4.34 -5.54
C LEU A 135 14.05 4.27 -7.02
N ARG A 136 14.25 5.37 -7.72
CA ARG A 136 14.16 5.49 -9.18
C ARG A 136 15.47 6.03 -9.73
N ARG A 137 15.92 5.47 -10.83
CA ARG A 137 16.98 6.02 -11.68
C ARG A 137 16.48 6.01 -13.12
N ASP A 138 16.54 7.16 -13.76
CA ASP A 138 16.16 7.27 -15.17
C ASP A 138 17.37 6.96 -16.03
N GLY A 139 17.15 6.18 -17.08
CA GLY A 139 18.13 5.95 -18.14
C GLY A 139 18.12 7.07 -19.17
N SER A 140 18.84 6.85 -20.27
CA SER A 140 18.99 7.81 -21.38
C SER A 140 17.80 7.83 -22.36
N PHE A 141 16.89 6.84 -22.28
CA PHE A 141 15.75 6.77 -23.19
C PHE A 141 14.80 7.97 -22.98
N PRO A 142 14.36 8.66 -24.07
CA PRO A 142 13.63 9.91 -23.97
C PRO A 142 12.18 9.74 -23.45
N ILE A 143 11.58 8.56 -23.61
CA ILE A 143 10.22 8.28 -23.13
C ILE A 143 10.32 7.72 -21.71
N ARG A 144 9.68 8.40 -20.75
CA ARG A 144 9.72 8.04 -19.34
C ARG A 144 8.35 7.62 -18.84
N SER A 145 8.29 6.51 -18.10
CA SER A 145 7.08 6.12 -17.40
C SER A 145 6.91 6.96 -16.14
N PHE A 146 5.72 7.57 -15.98
CA PHE A 146 5.32 8.28 -14.76
C PHE A 146 4.44 7.45 -13.84
N VAL A 147 4.22 6.19 -14.17
CA VAL A 147 3.38 5.26 -13.40
C VAL A 147 4.02 4.89 -12.06
N LEU A 148 5.36 4.75 -12.05
CA LEU A 148 6.12 4.37 -10.87
C LEU A 148 7.11 5.49 -10.49
N TYR A 149 7.04 5.91 -9.23
CA TYR A 149 7.90 6.93 -8.62
C TYR A 149 8.14 6.60 -7.15
N GLU A 150 9.11 7.21 -6.51
CA GLU A 150 9.45 6.99 -5.12
C GLU A 150 8.25 7.25 -4.19
N GLY A 151 7.95 6.30 -3.32
CA GLY A 151 6.76 6.30 -2.47
C GLY A 151 5.50 5.70 -3.10
N LYS A 152 5.45 5.49 -4.43
CA LYS A 152 4.30 4.85 -5.09
C LYS A 152 4.12 3.42 -4.60
N ARG A 153 2.87 3.05 -4.36
CA ARG A 153 2.46 1.73 -3.86
C ARG A 153 1.59 1.02 -4.88
N PHE A 154 1.79 -0.29 -4.95
CA PHE A 154 0.89 -1.19 -5.68
C PHE A 154 0.65 -2.45 -4.84
N PRO A 155 -0.57 -3.01 -4.86
CA PRO A 155 -0.81 -4.35 -4.32
C PRO A 155 0.12 -5.38 -4.96
N LEU A 156 0.51 -6.41 -4.20
CA LEU A 156 1.30 -7.52 -4.76
C LEU A 156 0.53 -8.15 -5.93
N GLY A 157 1.24 -8.47 -7.00
CA GLY A 157 0.67 -9.08 -8.21
C GLY A 157 0.19 -8.07 -9.27
N VAL A 158 0.12 -6.76 -8.96
CA VAL A 158 -0.25 -5.73 -9.95
C VAL A 158 0.96 -5.36 -10.81
N ALA A 159 1.97 -4.72 -10.24
CA ALA A 159 3.20 -4.38 -10.95
C ALA A 159 4.19 -5.57 -10.96
N SER A 160 5.17 -5.55 -11.87
CA SER A 160 6.18 -6.63 -12.03
C SER A 160 6.93 -6.93 -10.74
N ALA A 161 7.40 -5.91 -10.00
CA ALA A 161 8.07 -6.12 -8.72
C ALA A 161 7.17 -6.83 -7.69
N GLY A 162 5.89 -6.44 -7.62
CA GLY A 162 4.91 -7.07 -6.74
C GLY A 162 4.59 -8.50 -7.14
N LEU A 163 4.50 -8.78 -8.44
CA LEU A 163 4.30 -10.13 -8.97
C LEU A 163 5.52 -11.02 -8.69
N ALA A 164 6.73 -10.51 -8.91
CA ALA A 164 7.96 -11.24 -8.60
C ALA A 164 8.03 -11.58 -7.10
N ILE A 165 7.84 -10.62 -6.23
CA ILE A 165 7.84 -10.87 -4.78
C ILE A 165 6.77 -11.90 -4.39
N LEU A 166 5.52 -11.73 -4.86
CA LEU A 166 4.41 -12.64 -4.56
C LEU A 166 4.72 -14.07 -5.00
N SER A 167 5.36 -14.24 -6.17
CA SER A 167 5.69 -15.53 -6.75
C SER A 167 6.63 -16.36 -5.87
N PHE A 168 7.53 -15.71 -5.14
CA PHE A 168 8.52 -16.38 -4.30
C PHE A 168 8.21 -16.33 -2.80
N LEU A 169 7.03 -15.82 -2.39
CA LEU A 169 6.58 -15.94 -1.01
C LEU A 169 6.29 -17.41 -0.63
N PRO A 170 6.40 -17.75 0.68
CA PRO A 170 5.96 -19.05 1.18
C PRO A 170 4.53 -19.37 0.75
N GLU A 171 4.27 -20.63 0.34
CA GLU A 171 3.00 -21.07 -0.24
C GLU A 171 1.78 -20.62 0.58
N LYS A 172 1.79 -20.88 1.89
CA LYS A 172 0.69 -20.50 2.79
C LYS A 172 0.40 -18.99 2.77
N THR A 173 1.44 -18.16 2.70
CA THR A 173 1.30 -16.70 2.65
C THR A 173 0.75 -16.25 1.32
N ARG A 174 1.24 -16.83 0.22
CA ARG A 174 0.80 -16.55 -1.15
C ARG A 174 -0.67 -16.91 -1.34
N GLN A 175 -1.08 -18.10 -0.94
CA GLN A 175 -2.47 -18.56 -1.07
C GLN A 175 -3.43 -17.70 -0.24
N ARG A 176 -3.06 -17.34 0.98
CA ARG A 176 -3.85 -16.43 1.81
C ARG A 176 -4.01 -15.08 1.13
N TYR A 177 -2.95 -14.52 0.58
CA TYR A 177 -3.00 -13.26 -0.13
C TYR A 177 -3.94 -13.31 -1.34
N ILE A 178 -3.79 -14.32 -2.21
CA ILE A 178 -4.63 -14.48 -3.41
C ILE A 178 -6.11 -14.65 -3.04
N ALA A 179 -6.42 -15.33 -1.94
CA ALA A 179 -7.80 -15.54 -1.48
C ALA A 179 -8.45 -14.26 -0.93
N GLN A 180 -7.67 -13.33 -0.42
CA GLN A 180 -8.17 -12.10 0.23
C GLN A 180 -8.10 -10.86 -0.67
N ALA A 181 -7.24 -10.88 -1.70
CA ALA A 181 -7.03 -9.73 -2.57
C ALA A 181 -8.13 -9.63 -3.64
N SER A 182 -8.81 -8.48 -3.71
CA SER A 182 -9.85 -8.19 -4.72
C SER A 182 -9.29 -7.37 -5.87
N LEU A 183 -8.16 -7.80 -6.44
CA LEU A 183 -7.42 -7.01 -7.44
C LEU A 183 -8.19 -6.82 -8.75
N ALA A 184 -8.99 -7.80 -9.17
CA ALA A 184 -9.71 -7.73 -10.44
C ALA A 184 -10.72 -6.58 -10.50
N ALA A 185 -11.27 -6.15 -9.37
CA ALA A 185 -12.22 -5.05 -9.31
C ALA A 185 -11.60 -3.68 -9.65
N GLU A 186 -10.31 -3.50 -9.38
CA GLU A 186 -9.59 -2.25 -9.58
C GLU A 186 -8.65 -2.28 -10.80
N TYR A 187 -8.03 -3.47 -11.05
CA TYR A 187 -6.98 -3.63 -12.05
C TYR A 187 -7.37 -4.55 -13.21
N GLY A 188 -8.63 -4.95 -13.30
CA GLY A 188 -9.14 -5.75 -14.42
C GLY A 188 -8.97 -7.27 -14.25
N ALA A 189 -9.58 -8.02 -15.20
CA ALA A 189 -9.69 -9.48 -15.16
C ALA A 189 -8.34 -10.22 -15.11
N GLU A 190 -7.30 -9.63 -15.68
CA GLU A 190 -5.92 -10.15 -15.69
C GLU A 190 -5.31 -10.27 -14.27
N HIS A 191 -5.97 -9.66 -13.29
CA HIS A 191 -5.60 -9.73 -11.87
C HIS A 191 -6.57 -10.61 -11.06
N ALA A 192 -7.50 -11.31 -11.72
CA ALA A 192 -8.34 -12.31 -11.08
C ALA A 192 -7.51 -13.47 -10.51
N PRO A 193 -7.98 -14.16 -9.45
CA PRO A 193 -7.20 -15.20 -8.77
C PRO A 193 -6.68 -16.30 -9.68
N ALA A 194 -7.39 -16.70 -10.75
CA ALA A 194 -6.93 -17.69 -11.71
C ALA A 194 -5.77 -17.18 -12.56
N ALA A 195 -5.95 -16.04 -13.24
CA ALA A 195 -4.91 -15.40 -14.05
C ALA A 195 -3.67 -15.04 -13.23
N LEU A 196 -3.85 -14.59 -11.98
CA LEU A 196 -2.74 -14.31 -11.08
C LEU A 196 -1.93 -15.57 -10.74
N ARG A 197 -2.56 -16.75 -10.58
CA ARG A 197 -1.85 -18.01 -10.37
C ARG A 197 -1.04 -18.43 -11.59
N GLU A 198 -1.56 -18.23 -12.79
CA GLU A 198 -0.84 -18.50 -14.05
C GLU A 198 0.38 -17.60 -14.18
N ARG A 199 0.23 -16.30 -14.00
CA ARG A 199 1.34 -15.34 -14.01
C ARG A 199 2.40 -15.64 -12.96
N ILE A 200 2.00 -16.11 -11.79
CA ILE A 200 2.92 -16.57 -10.73
C ILE A 200 3.70 -17.81 -11.20
N ALA A 201 3.04 -18.80 -11.82
CA ALA A 201 3.69 -19.99 -12.32
C ALA A 201 4.72 -19.65 -13.42
N GLU A 202 4.35 -18.80 -14.37
CA GLU A 202 5.27 -18.29 -15.40
C GLU A 202 6.45 -17.53 -14.81
N THR A 203 6.20 -16.64 -13.84
CA THR A 203 7.24 -15.87 -13.16
C THR A 203 8.24 -16.79 -12.46
N ARG A 204 7.76 -17.85 -11.81
CA ARG A 204 8.62 -18.86 -11.17
C ARG A 204 9.44 -19.66 -12.17
N ALA A 205 8.85 -20.00 -13.31
CA ALA A 205 9.54 -20.74 -14.37
C ALA A 205 10.63 -19.91 -15.05
N ARG A 206 10.37 -18.62 -15.27
CA ARG A 206 11.32 -17.69 -15.91
C ARG A 206 12.36 -17.11 -14.97
N GLY A 207 12.06 -17.03 -13.65
CA GLY A 207 12.89 -16.35 -12.65
C GLY A 207 12.69 -14.83 -12.59
N TYR A 208 11.84 -14.24 -13.44
CA TYR A 208 11.49 -12.83 -13.45
C TYR A 208 10.03 -12.61 -13.86
N ALA A 209 9.45 -11.49 -13.43
CA ALA A 209 8.08 -11.13 -13.75
C ALA A 209 8.02 -10.14 -14.92
N VAL A 210 7.03 -10.33 -15.80
CA VAL A 210 6.71 -9.40 -16.89
C VAL A 210 5.34 -8.77 -16.62
N ASN A 211 5.23 -7.47 -16.87
CA ASN A 211 3.95 -6.77 -16.87
C ASN A 211 3.75 -6.12 -18.25
N PRO A 212 2.91 -6.67 -19.11
CA PRO A 212 2.69 -6.17 -20.47
C PRO A 212 1.72 -4.97 -20.52
N GLY A 213 1.88 -4.00 -19.62
CA GLY A 213 1.04 -2.81 -19.59
C GLY A 213 -0.23 -2.89 -18.73
N LEU A 214 -0.33 -3.90 -17.86
CA LEU A 214 -1.54 -4.13 -17.04
C LEU A 214 -1.71 -3.21 -15.81
N VAL A 215 -0.94 -2.15 -15.68
CA VAL A 215 -1.00 -1.24 -14.51
C VAL A 215 -1.79 0.02 -14.81
N VAL A 216 -1.76 0.46 -16.05
CA VAL A 216 -2.45 1.67 -16.56
C VAL A 216 -2.88 1.40 -17.99
N GLU A 217 -4.11 1.72 -18.32
CA GLU A 217 -4.61 1.81 -19.69
C GLU A 217 -4.15 3.10 -20.36
#